data_82c6c8eef4abbc36626a7ed0c643fdad
#
_entry.id   82c6c8eef4abbc36626a7ed0c643fdad
#
_cell.length_a   1.000
_cell.length_b   1.000
_cell.length_c   1.000
_cell.angle_alpha   90.00
_cell.angle_beta   90.00
_cell.angle_gamma   90.00
#
_symmetry.space_group_name_H-M   'P 1'
#
loop_
_entity.id
_entity.type
_entity.pdbx_description
1 polymer ?
#
loop_
_entity_poly.entity_id
_entity_poly.type
_entity_poly.pdbx_seq_one_letter_code
_entity_poly.pdbx_strand_id
1 'polypeptide(L)'
;FAQKEIGIDARILLPAYPKISAGIENTHVVTEFDNFAGHVVLRYGEYNGVGIYLIDAPHLYWREGNPYHDTDYNDYADNYKRFALLGWVGAELATGLDSWWRAEVVHAHDWHAGLAAAYLFNKGRPAKSVFTIHNLAYQGQFAHRHLYEIGLPEGMFHVDGLELFGQISYLKAGLYYSDMVTAVSPTYANEITTPDFAYG
;
A
#
# COMPACT_ATOMS: atom_id res chain seq x y z
N PHE A 1 10.96 14.61 -5.03
CA PHE A 1 12.15 15.39 -5.45
C PHE A 1 12.98 15.81 -4.25
N ALA A 2 12.43 16.48 -3.21
CA ALA A 2 13.17 16.98 -2.05
C ALA A 2 14.04 15.91 -1.34
N GLN A 3 13.56 14.68 -1.20
CA GLN A 3 14.33 13.57 -0.62
C GLN A 3 15.57 13.24 -1.46
N LYS A 4 15.45 13.28 -2.77
CA LYS A 4 16.56 13.03 -3.68
C LYS A 4 17.62 14.16 -3.62
N GLU A 5 17.18 15.42 -3.45
CA GLU A 5 18.09 16.56 -3.30
C GLU A 5 19.00 16.46 -2.07
N ILE A 6 18.55 15.77 -1.02
CA ILE A 6 19.34 15.48 0.19
C ILE A 6 20.04 14.11 0.14
N GLY A 7 20.10 13.47 -1.03
CA GLY A 7 20.86 12.25 -1.27
C GLY A 7 20.16 10.95 -0.87
N ILE A 8 18.84 10.96 -0.62
CA ILE A 8 18.05 9.74 -0.33
C ILE A 8 17.67 9.08 -1.66
N ASP A 9 17.96 7.78 -1.82
CA ASP A 9 17.44 6.95 -2.92
C ASP A 9 15.97 6.59 -2.64
N ALA A 10 15.09 7.56 -2.87
CA ALA A 10 13.65 7.37 -2.72
C ALA A 10 13.06 6.88 -4.03
N ARG A 11 12.36 5.76 -3.96
CA ARG A 11 11.63 5.13 -5.07
C ARG A 11 10.15 5.08 -4.78
N ILE A 12 9.33 5.21 -5.81
CA ILE A 12 7.87 5.19 -5.70
C ILE A 12 7.37 3.82 -6.15
N LEU A 13 6.43 3.24 -5.41
CA LEU A 13 5.74 2.00 -5.80
C LEU A 13 4.30 2.32 -6.17
N LEU A 14 3.88 1.92 -7.36
CA LEU A 14 2.52 2.14 -7.88
C LEU A 14 2.00 0.90 -8.61
N PRO A 15 0.67 0.67 -8.62
CA PRO A 15 0.06 -0.23 -9.58
C PRO A 15 0.27 0.27 -11.02
N ALA A 16 0.50 -0.63 -11.94
CA ALA A 16 0.71 -0.32 -13.35
C ALA A 16 -0.60 0.00 -14.07
N TYR A 17 -1.30 1.04 -13.63
CA TYR A 17 -2.45 1.55 -14.36
C TYR A 17 -2.02 2.01 -15.75
N PRO A 18 -2.80 1.76 -16.83
CA PRO A 18 -2.37 2.05 -18.20
C PRO A 18 -1.87 3.48 -18.42
N LYS A 19 -2.56 4.48 -17.86
CA LYS A 19 -2.16 5.89 -17.96
C LYS A 19 -0.86 6.21 -17.23
N ILE A 20 -0.60 5.54 -16.10
CA ILE A 20 0.64 5.71 -15.34
C ILE A 20 1.78 5.04 -16.08
N SER A 21 1.59 3.78 -16.50
CA SER A 21 2.61 3.00 -17.20
C SER A 21 3.08 3.66 -18.49
N ALA A 22 2.18 4.30 -19.23
CA ALA A 22 2.51 5.01 -20.45
C ALA A 22 3.44 6.22 -20.25
N GLY A 23 3.51 6.76 -19.05
CA GLY A 23 4.36 7.91 -18.70
C GLY A 23 5.72 7.53 -18.09
N ILE A 24 5.99 6.24 -17.84
CA ILE A 24 7.25 5.80 -17.22
C ILE A 24 8.25 5.37 -18.30
N GLU A 25 9.43 5.95 -18.23
CA GLU A 25 10.52 5.73 -19.18
C GLU A 25 11.43 4.57 -18.74
N ASN A 26 12.14 3.97 -19.72
CA ASN A 26 13.18 2.96 -19.49
C ASN A 26 12.73 1.77 -18.63
N THR A 27 11.47 1.34 -18.78
CA THR A 27 10.95 0.23 -18.01
C THR A 27 11.60 -1.11 -18.34
N HIS A 28 11.99 -1.86 -17.31
CA HIS A 28 12.47 -3.24 -17.44
C HIS A 28 11.86 -4.12 -16.34
N VAL A 29 11.86 -5.41 -16.57
CA VAL A 29 11.41 -6.40 -15.59
C VAL A 29 12.45 -6.54 -14.49
N VAL A 30 12.03 -6.40 -13.24
CA VAL A 30 12.83 -6.67 -12.05
C VAL A 30 12.71 -8.14 -11.66
N THR A 31 11.48 -8.62 -11.55
CA THR A 31 11.16 -10.01 -11.22
C THR A 31 9.71 -10.34 -11.58
N GLU A 32 9.40 -11.63 -11.60
CA GLU A 32 8.04 -12.16 -11.76
C GLU A 32 7.75 -13.11 -10.60
N PHE A 33 6.52 -13.14 -10.13
CA PHE A 33 6.11 -14.02 -9.03
C PHE A 33 4.60 -14.30 -9.06
N ASP A 34 4.21 -15.38 -8.39
CA ASP A 34 2.82 -15.72 -8.12
C ASP A 34 2.53 -15.59 -6.63
N ASN A 35 1.39 -15.01 -6.29
CA ASN A 35 0.92 -14.93 -4.91
C ASN A 35 -0.62 -14.99 -4.84
N PHE A 36 -1.20 -14.59 -3.71
CA PHE A 36 -2.67 -14.54 -3.54
C PHE A 36 -3.41 -13.70 -4.59
N ALA A 37 -2.72 -12.78 -5.24
CA ALA A 37 -3.28 -11.91 -6.26
C ALA A 37 -3.14 -12.48 -7.70
N GLY A 38 -2.53 -13.65 -7.86
CA GLY A 38 -2.21 -14.28 -9.14
C GLY A 38 -0.81 -13.93 -9.61
N HIS A 39 -0.60 -14.01 -10.93
CA HIS A 39 0.68 -13.69 -11.55
C HIS A 39 0.94 -12.19 -11.62
N VAL A 40 2.13 -11.77 -11.20
CA VAL A 40 2.55 -10.37 -11.11
C VAL A 40 3.96 -10.21 -11.68
N VAL A 41 4.15 -9.18 -12.50
CA VAL A 41 5.46 -8.74 -12.97
C VAL A 41 5.81 -7.43 -12.25
N LEU A 42 6.92 -7.40 -11.53
CA LEU A 42 7.45 -6.15 -10.98
C LEU A 42 8.36 -5.52 -12.03
N ARG A 43 8.04 -4.29 -12.41
CA ARG A 43 8.87 -3.49 -13.33
C ARG A 43 9.49 -2.31 -12.59
N TYR A 44 10.63 -1.87 -13.07
CA TYR A 44 11.26 -0.62 -12.65
C TYR A 44 11.46 0.28 -13.86
N GLY A 45 11.29 1.57 -13.67
CA GLY A 45 11.56 2.60 -14.67
C GLY A 45 11.76 3.95 -13.98
N GLU A 46 11.73 5.02 -14.75
CA GLU A 46 11.98 6.37 -14.23
C GLU A 46 10.91 7.35 -14.71
N TYR A 47 10.65 8.33 -13.86
CA TYR A 47 9.87 9.52 -14.20
C TYR A 47 10.56 10.77 -13.64
N ASN A 48 10.98 11.65 -14.53
CA ASN A 48 11.74 12.86 -14.20
C ASN A 48 12.91 12.57 -13.24
N GLY A 49 13.63 11.49 -13.49
CA GLY A 49 14.80 11.07 -12.71
C GLY A 49 14.47 10.47 -11.34
N VAL A 50 13.21 10.17 -11.03
CA VAL A 50 12.79 9.43 -9.83
C VAL A 50 12.49 7.98 -10.22
N GLY A 51 13.07 7.02 -9.49
CA GLY A 51 12.82 5.60 -9.70
C GLY A 51 11.39 5.21 -9.35
N ILE A 52 10.73 4.45 -10.22
CA ILE A 52 9.36 4.00 -10.08
C ILE A 52 9.31 2.49 -10.22
N TYR A 53 8.79 1.81 -9.21
CA TYR A 53 8.35 0.43 -9.31
C TYR A 53 6.89 0.38 -9.76
N LEU A 54 6.60 -0.47 -10.75
CA LEU A 54 5.27 -0.71 -11.26
C LEU A 54 4.86 -2.16 -11.00
N ILE A 55 3.73 -2.34 -10.33
CA ILE A 55 3.10 -3.64 -10.13
C ILE A 55 2.25 -3.95 -11.35
N ASP A 56 2.80 -4.70 -12.30
CA ASP A 56 2.14 -5.06 -13.55
C ASP A 56 1.33 -6.36 -13.35
N ALA A 57 0.04 -6.18 -13.12
CA ALA A 57 -0.97 -7.21 -12.98
C ALA A 57 -2.22 -6.79 -13.76
N PRO A 58 -2.25 -6.99 -15.09
CA PRO A 58 -3.31 -6.47 -15.96
C PRO A 58 -4.71 -6.93 -15.54
N HIS A 59 -4.85 -8.16 -15.07
CA HIS A 59 -6.11 -8.72 -14.56
C HIS A 59 -6.70 -7.94 -13.37
N LEU A 60 -5.87 -7.16 -12.65
CA LEU A 60 -6.29 -6.34 -11.51
C LEU A 60 -6.40 -4.84 -11.87
N TYR A 61 -5.48 -4.33 -12.69
CA TYR A 61 -5.30 -2.89 -12.84
C TYR A 61 -5.65 -2.32 -14.22
N TRP A 62 -5.74 -3.16 -15.27
CA TRP A 62 -6.11 -2.71 -16.61
C TRP A 62 -7.63 -2.79 -16.78
N ARG A 63 -8.34 -1.86 -16.18
CA ARG A 63 -9.80 -1.78 -16.18
C ARG A 63 -10.24 -0.36 -16.53
N GLU A 64 -11.41 -0.26 -17.16
CA GLU A 64 -12.07 1.02 -17.38
C GLU A 64 -12.65 1.54 -16.06
N GLY A 65 -12.78 2.88 -15.94
CA GLY A 65 -13.22 3.53 -14.72
C GLY A 65 -12.07 4.28 -14.02
N ASN A 66 -12.02 4.22 -12.72
CA ASN A 66 -10.98 4.84 -11.91
C ASN A 66 -10.29 3.78 -11.01
N PRO A 67 -9.30 4.15 -10.17
CA PRO A 67 -8.64 3.17 -9.31
C PRO A 67 -9.54 2.42 -8.32
N TYR A 68 -10.77 2.89 -8.06
CA TYR A 68 -11.68 2.34 -7.04
C TYR A 68 -12.94 1.71 -7.62
N HIS A 69 -13.45 2.27 -8.72
CA HIS A 69 -14.78 2.00 -9.25
C HIS A 69 -14.73 1.72 -10.75
N ASP A 70 -15.70 0.94 -11.21
CA ASP A 70 -16.00 0.77 -12.63
C ASP A 70 -16.64 2.05 -13.23
N THR A 71 -17.06 1.99 -14.48
CA THR A 71 -17.69 3.11 -15.20
C THR A 71 -19.08 3.49 -14.66
N ASP A 72 -19.71 2.58 -13.92
CA ASP A 72 -21.02 2.79 -13.28
C ASP A 72 -20.88 3.21 -11.81
N TYR A 73 -19.67 3.54 -11.36
CA TYR A 73 -19.32 3.92 -9.99
C TYR A 73 -19.54 2.82 -8.94
N ASN A 74 -19.58 1.55 -9.35
CA ASN A 74 -19.56 0.45 -8.40
C ASN A 74 -18.11 0.11 -7.99
N ASP A 75 -17.90 -0.12 -6.71
CA ASP A 75 -16.61 -0.61 -6.21
C ASP A 75 -16.22 -1.93 -6.89
N TYR A 76 -14.96 -2.06 -7.30
CA TYR A 76 -14.50 -3.36 -7.75
C TYR A 76 -14.53 -4.35 -6.59
N ALA A 77 -15.18 -5.49 -6.81
CA ALA A 77 -15.37 -6.52 -5.78
C ALA A 77 -14.05 -7.08 -5.22
N ASP A 78 -12.95 -6.92 -5.95
CA ASP A 78 -11.61 -7.36 -5.58
C ASP A 78 -10.69 -6.21 -5.10
N ASN A 79 -11.24 -5.04 -4.74
CA ASN A 79 -10.46 -3.93 -4.20
C ASN A 79 -9.61 -4.35 -2.99
N TYR A 80 -10.13 -5.22 -2.12
CA TYR A 80 -9.36 -5.78 -1.01
C TYR A 80 -8.05 -6.42 -1.48
N LYS A 81 -8.11 -7.18 -2.56
CA LYS A 81 -6.94 -7.88 -3.14
C LYS A 81 -5.99 -6.92 -3.85
N ARG A 82 -6.54 -5.98 -4.61
CA ARG A 82 -5.79 -4.97 -5.40
C ARG A 82 -4.91 -4.11 -4.51
N PHE A 83 -5.47 -3.61 -3.41
CA PHE A 83 -4.73 -2.77 -2.45
C PHE A 83 -3.90 -3.59 -1.46
N ALA A 84 -4.30 -4.83 -1.14
CA ALA A 84 -3.42 -5.74 -0.41
C ALA A 84 -2.13 -6.03 -1.18
N LEU A 85 -2.21 -6.24 -2.49
CA LEU A 85 -1.03 -6.46 -3.34
C LEU A 85 -0.06 -5.27 -3.29
N LEU A 86 -0.56 -4.03 -3.31
CA LEU A 86 0.29 -2.84 -3.16
C LEU A 86 1.09 -2.87 -1.85
N GLY A 87 0.40 -3.13 -0.73
CA GLY A 87 1.04 -3.23 0.59
C GLY A 87 2.05 -4.40 0.67
N TRP A 88 1.67 -5.55 0.12
CA TRP A 88 2.51 -6.75 0.09
C TRP A 88 3.81 -6.52 -0.68
N VAL A 89 3.75 -5.97 -1.90
CA VAL A 89 4.94 -5.66 -2.70
C VAL A 89 5.83 -4.64 -1.99
N GLY A 90 5.24 -3.63 -1.33
CA GLY A 90 6.00 -2.68 -0.53
C GLY A 90 6.82 -3.35 0.57
N ALA A 91 6.23 -4.34 1.28
CA ALA A 91 6.93 -5.13 2.28
C ALA A 91 7.97 -6.08 1.68
N GLU A 92 7.69 -6.69 0.52
CA GLU A 92 8.63 -7.59 -0.16
C GLU A 92 9.88 -6.87 -0.69
N LEU A 93 9.76 -5.61 -1.12
CA LEU A 93 10.92 -4.79 -1.49
C LEU A 93 11.89 -4.57 -0.31
N ALA A 94 11.40 -4.64 0.92
CA ALA A 94 12.24 -4.62 2.12
C ALA A 94 12.91 -5.96 2.43
N THR A 95 12.43 -7.07 1.84
CA THR A 95 12.99 -8.41 2.06
C THR A 95 13.82 -8.93 0.89
N GLY A 96 13.95 -8.15 -0.18
CA GLY A 96 14.82 -8.47 -1.33
C GLY A 96 14.07 -9.00 -2.55
N LEU A 97 12.82 -8.58 -2.76
CA LEU A 97 12.09 -8.84 -4.00
C LEU A 97 12.84 -8.28 -5.23
N ASP A 98 13.50 -7.13 -5.06
CA ASP A 98 14.56 -6.69 -5.96
C ASP A 98 15.91 -7.15 -5.40
N SER A 99 16.65 -7.96 -6.15
CA SER A 99 17.95 -8.49 -5.73
C SER A 99 19.05 -7.43 -5.64
N TRP A 100 18.84 -6.26 -6.26
CA TRP A 100 19.81 -5.17 -6.35
C TRP A 100 19.49 -4.00 -5.41
N TRP A 101 18.29 -3.95 -4.87
CA TRP A 101 17.87 -2.86 -4.01
C TRP A 101 16.90 -3.33 -2.92
N ARG A 102 17.03 -2.78 -1.72
CA ARG A 102 16.12 -3.04 -0.60
C ARG A 102 15.67 -1.75 0.05
N ALA A 103 14.41 -1.68 0.39
CA ALA A 103 13.87 -0.60 1.17
C ALA A 103 14.30 -0.74 2.64
N GLU A 104 14.97 0.28 3.19
CA GLU A 104 15.25 0.40 4.62
C GLU A 104 14.07 1.06 5.36
N VAL A 105 13.29 1.87 4.63
CA VAL A 105 12.06 2.51 5.11
C VAL A 105 10.97 2.32 4.07
N VAL A 106 9.81 1.86 4.51
CA VAL A 106 8.60 1.80 3.69
C VAL A 106 7.65 2.89 4.17
N HIS A 107 7.37 3.87 3.30
CA HIS A 107 6.46 4.97 3.59
C HIS A 107 5.14 4.74 2.87
N ALA A 108 4.12 4.40 3.62
CA ALA A 108 2.77 4.12 3.12
C ALA A 108 1.85 5.34 3.28
N HIS A 109 0.98 5.55 2.31
CA HIS A 109 0.05 6.67 2.27
C HIS A 109 -1.40 6.18 2.22
N ASP A 110 -2.20 6.59 3.20
CA ASP A 110 -3.61 6.25 3.35
C ASP A 110 -3.92 4.74 3.37
N TRP A 111 -5.19 4.41 3.48
CA TRP A 111 -5.67 3.04 3.55
C TRP A 111 -5.20 2.15 2.40
N HIS A 112 -4.99 2.70 1.21
CA HIS A 112 -4.53 1.97 0.02
C HIS A 112 -3.24 1.21 0.24
N ALA A 113 -2.33 1.80 1.02
CA ALA A 113 -1.02 1.24 1.32
C ALA A 113 -0.89 0.78 2.78
N GLY A 114 -1.95 0.91 3.59
CA GLY A 114 -1.90 0.66 5.04
C GLY A 114 -1.47 -0.76 5.41
N LEU A 115 -1.78 -1.75 4.60
CA LEU A 115 -1.33 -3.13 4.85
C LEU A 115 0.18 -3.34 4.73
N ALA A 116 0.94 -2.41 4.14
CA ALA A 116 2.39 -2.54 4.06
C ALA A 116 3.02 -2.70 5.46
N ALA A 117 2.55 -1.93 6.44
CA ALA A 117 3.02 -2.04 7.83
C ALA A 117 2.66 -3.39 8.47
N ALA A 118 1.46 -3.90 8.20
CA ALA A 118 1.01 -5.21 8.67
C ALA A 118 1.84 -6.35 8.08
N TYR A 119 2.14 -6.32 6.78
CA TYR A 119 3.01 -7.30 6.15
C TYR A 119 4.45 -7.22 6.66
N LEU A 120 4.99 -6.01 6.86
CA LEU A 120 6.30 -5.84 7.50
C LEU A 120 6.34 -6.41 8.92
N PHE A 121 5.30 -6.16 9.72
CA PHE A 121 5.18 -6.72 11.06
C PHE A 121 5.18 -8.25 11.03
N ASN A 122 4.38 -8.85 10.16
CA ASN A 122 4.27 -10.30 10.02
C ASN A 122 5.59 -10.95 9.54
N LYS A 123 6.48 -10.19 8.91
CA LYS A 123 7.83 -10.60 8.47
C LYS A 123 8.93 -10.30 9.50
N GLY A 124 8.59 -9.89 10.71
CA GLY A 124 9.58 -9.55 11.75
C GLY A 124 10.22 -8.18 11.58
N ARG A 125 9.55 -7.24 10.87
CA ARG A 125 9.98 -5.83 10.68
C ARG A 125 11.36 -5.70 10.02
N PRO A 126 11.54 -6.20 8.80
CA PRO A 126 12.83 -6.12 8.07
C PRO A 126 13.22 -4.68 7.69
N ALA A 127 12.27 -3.76 7.68
CA ALA A 127 12.47 -2.33 7.47
C ALA A 127 11.63 -1.51 8.42
N LYS A 128 11.96 -0.24 8.56
CA LYS A 128 11.12 0.73 9.27
C LYS A 128 9.91 1.12 8.43
N SER A 129 8.81 1.48 9.10
CA SER A 129 7.57 1.87 8.46
C SER A 129 7.09 3.24 8.91
N VAL A 130 6.71 4.06 7.94
CA VAL A 130 6.05 5.35 8.16
C VAL A 130 4.69 5.29 7.48
N PHE A 131 3.66 5.76 8.17
CA PHE A 131 2.31 5.83 7.65
C PHE A 131 1.80 7.28 7.67
N THR A 132 1.36 7.80 6.52
CA THR A 132 0.80 9.15 6.43
C THR A 132 -0.69 9.11 6.18
N ILE A 133 -1.44 9.78 7.04
CA ILE A 133 -2.87 9.97 6.90
C ILE A 133 -3.14 11.23 6.08
N HIS A 134 -3.84 11.08 4.95
CA HIS A 134 -4.35 12.21 4.17
C HIS A 134 -5.83 12.44 4.45
N ASN A 135 -6.62 11.36 4.57
CA ASN A 135 -8.04 11.44 4.89
C ASN A 135 -8.50 10.25 5.73
N LEU A 136 -8.68 10.47 7.02
CA LEU A 136 -9.09 9.43 7.99
C LEU A 136 -10.50 8.87 7.73
N ALA A 137 -11.36 9.61 7.04
CA ALA A 137 -12.72 9.17 6.72
C ALA A 137 -12.75 7.91 5.83
N TYR A 138 -11.70 7.68 5.05
CA TYR A 138 -11.60 6.50 4.19
C TYR A 138 -10.80 5.41 4.89
N GLN A 139 -11.50 4.38 5.38
CA GLN A 139 -10.93 3.34 6.23
C GLN A 139 -10.39 2.13 5.45
N GLY A 140 -10.86 1.92 4.21
CA GLY A 140 -10.54 0.71 3.45
C GLY A 140 -11.01 -0.55 4.18
N GLN A 141 -12.32 -0.62 4.45
CA GLN A 141 -12.92 -1.72 5.21
C GLN A 141 -13.37 -2.84 4.28
N PHE A 142 -13.00 -4.07 4.65
CA PHE A 142 -13.35 -5.27 3.91
C PHE A 142 -13.77 -6.39 4.86
N ALA A 143 -14.60 -7.32 4.35
CA ALA A 143 -15.12 -8.41 5.16
C ALA A 143 -13.98 -9.30 5.72
N HIS A 144 -14.11 -9.74 6.97
CA HIS A 144 -13.13 -10.57 7.67
C HIS A 144 -12.68 -11.81 6.87
N ARG A 145 -13.60 -12.47 6.13
CA ARG A 145 -13.26 -13.63 5.29
C ARG A 145 -12.10 -13.40 4.32
N HIS A 146 -11.86 -12.15 3.91
CA HIS A 146 -10.78 -11.81 2.99
C HIS A 146 -9.39 -11.80 3.64
N LEU A 147 -9.30 -11.83 4.97
CA LEU A 147 -8.02 -11.84 5.68
C LEU A 147 -7.11 -12.97 5.22
N TYR A 148 -7.67 -14.17 5.14
CA TYR A 148 -6.93 -15.35 4.70
C TYR A 148 -6.56 -15.27 3.20
N GLU A 149 -7.46 -14.72 2.39
CA GLU A 149 -7.24 -14.57 0.95
C GLU A 149 -6.10 -13.60 0.61
N ILE A 150 -5.78 -12.66 1.50
CA ILE A 150 -4.67 -11.71 1.34
C ILE A 150 -3.39 -12.12 2.08
N GLY A 151 -3.35 -13.35 2.59
CA GLY A 151 -2.16 -13.95 3.20
C GLY A 151 -1.78 -13.40 4.57
N LEU A 152 -2.73 -12.85 5.32
CA LEU A 152 -2.52 -12.41 6.71
C LEU A 152 -3.07 -13.45 7.69
N PRO A 153 -2.36 -13.71 8.82
CA PRO A 153 -2.80 -14.69 9.81
C PRO A 153 -3.96 -14.18 10.64
N GLU A 154 -4.84 -15.11 11.06
CA GLU A 154 -6.01 -14.83 11.89
C GLU A 154 -5.66 -14.07 13.19
N GLY A 155 -4.50 -14.35 13.77
CA GLY A 155 -4.01 -13.67 14.97
C GLY A 155 -3.81 -12.16 14.84
N MET A 156 -3.91 -11.59 13.63
CA MET A 156 -3.89 -10.13 13.41
C MET A 156 -5.30 -9.51 13.42
N PHE A 157 -6.36 -10.34 13.36
CA PHE A 157 -7.74 -9.87 13.39
C PHE A 157 -8.25 -9.76 14.83
N HIS A 158 -7.92 -8.68 15.48
CA HIS A 158 -8.38 -8.34 16.83
C HIS A 158 -8.42 -6.82 17.02
N VAL A 159 -9.04 -6.36 18.11
CA VAL A 159 -9.23 -4.93 18.39
C VAL A 159 -7.91 -4.14 18.49
N ASP A 160 -6.85 -4.80 18.99
CA ASP A 160 -5.49 -4.25 19.03
C ASP A 160 -4.68 -4.65 17.78
N GLY A 161 -5.31 -4.68 16.62
CA GLY A 161 -4.74 -5.06 15.34
C GLY A 161 -5.46 -4.36 14.19
N LEU A 162 -5.83 -5.12 13.15
CA LEU A 162 -6.47 -4.58 11.96
C LEU A 162 -8.02 -4.72 11.96
N GLU A 163 -8.61 -5.29 13.01
CA GLU A 163 -10.07 -5.38 13.15
C GLU A 163 -10.67 -4.02 13.51
N LEU A 164 -11.73 -3.62 12.81
CA LEU A 164 -12.55 -2.45 13.10
C LEU A 164 -14.02 -2.76 12.79
N PHE A 165 -14.89 -2.74 13.82
CA PHE A 165 -16.32 -3.02 13.70
C PHE A 165 -16.66 -4.34 12.98
N GLY A 166 -15.90 -5.40 13.25
CA GLY A 166 -16.08 -6.71 12.64
C GLY A 166 -15.53 -6.84 11.21
N GLN A 167 -14.81 -5.85 10.73
CA GLN A 167 -14.20 -5.81 9.40
C GLN A 167 -12.68 -5.63 9.50
N ILE A 168 -11.98 -5.95 8.42
CA ILE A 168 -10.58 -5.58 8.25
C ILE A 168 -10.54 -4.10 7.88
N SER A 169 -9.77 -3.28 8.59
CA SER A 169 -9.47 -1.90 8.21
C SER A 169 -8.02 -1.76 7.80
N TYR A 170 -7.79 -1.39 6.55
CA TYR A 170 -6.43 -1.17 6.02
C TYR A 170 -5.80 0.09 6.61
N LEU A 171 -6.62 1.12 6.84
CA LEU A 171 -6.16 2.33 7.53
C LEU A 171 -5.68 2.01 8.94
N LYS A 172 -6.51 1.28 9.71
CA LYS A 172 -6.16 0.87 11.08
C LYS A 172 -4.90 0.00 11.10
N ALA A 173 -4.73 -0.90 10.11
CA ALA A 173 -3.50 -1.67 9.97
C ALA A 173 -2.27 -0.76 9.81
N GLY A 174 -2.37 0.27 8.98
CA GLY A 174 -1.32 1.28 8.83
C GLY A 174 -1.02 2.03 10.13
N LEU A 175 -2.06 2.46 10.84
CA LEU A 175 -1.92 3.15 12.13
C LEU A 175 -1.27 2.27 13.21
N TYR A 176 -1.74 1.03 13.34
CA TYR A 176 -1.34 0.15 14.43
C TYR A 176 0.04 -0.46 14.25
N TYR A 177 0.37 -0.89 13.02
CA TYR A 177 1.61 -1.64 12.77
C TYR A 177 2.81 -0.78 12.35
N SER A 178 2.62 0.50 12.01
CA SER A 178 3.73 1.39 11.62
C SER A 178 4.61 1.80 12.80
N ASP A 179 5.89 2.02 12.54
CA ASP A 179 6.82 2.58 13.53
C ASP A 179 6.54 4.06 13.78
N MET A 180 6.06 4.79 12.78
CA MET A 180 5.73 6.21 12.86
C MET A 180 4.47 6.53 12.05
N VAL A 181 3.60 7.36 12.63
CA VAL A 181 2.41 7.88 11.96
C VAL A 181 2.54 9.38 11.80
N THR A 182 2.17 9.88 10.63
CA THR A 182 2.16 11.30 10.31
C THR A 182 0.81 11.72 9.72
N ALA A 183 0.51 13.00 9.75
CA ALA A 183 -0.63 13.60 9.08
C ALA A 183 -0.15 14.77 8.19
N VAL A 184 -0.97 15.15 7.21
CA VAL A 184 -0.60 16.12 6.17
C VAL A 184 -0.47 17.57 6.67
N SER A 185 -0.97 17.89 7.88
CA SER A 185 -0.77 19.19 8.50
C SER A 185 -0.88 19.12 10.03
N PRO A 186 -0.27 20.06 10.77
CA PRO A 186 -0.42 20.14 12.24
C PRO A 186 -1.88 20.32 12.68
N THR A 187 -2.65 21.12 11.97
CA THR A 187 -4.08 21.33 12.25
C THR A 187 -4.84 20.02 12.12
N TYR A 188 -4.66 19.32 11.02
CA TYR A 188 -5.32 18.04 10.77
C TYR A 188 -4.90 16.97 11.79
N ALA A 189 -3.62 16.93 12.17
CA ALA A 189 -3.16 16.02 13.22
C ALA A 189 -3.87 16.25 14.56
N ASN A 190 -4.15 17.50 14.92
CA ASN A 190 -4.92 17.82 16.11
C ASN A 190 -6.40 17.46 15.96
N GLU A 191 -7.02 17.74 14.83
CA GLU A 191 -8.44 17.45 14.57
C GLU A 191 -8.74 15.95 14.69
N ILE A 192 -7.99 15.09 14.00
CA ILE A 192 -8.22 13.65 13.97
C ILE A 192 -7.99 12.93 15.30
N THR A 193 -7.45 13.62 16.30
CA THR A 193 -7.30 13.11 17.67
C THR A 193 -8.47 13.50 18.59
N THR A 194 -9.46 14.24 18.06
CA THR A 194 -10.66 14.61 18.83
C THR A 194 -11.80 13.61 18.56
N PRO A 195 -12.72 13.41 19.53
CA PRO A 195 -13.85 12.48 19.35
C PRO A 195 -14.71 12.76 18.12
N ASP A 196 -14.81 14.01 17.69
CA ASP A 196 -15.68 14.42 16.58
C ASP A 196 -15.11 13.99 15.21
N PHE A 197 -13.80 13.75 15.09
CA PHE A 197 -13.11 13.46 13.83
C PHE A 197 -12.27 12.18 13.84
N ALA A 198 -12.24 11.44 14.95
CA ALA A 198 -11.39 10.25 15.09
C ALA A 198 -11.93 9.00 14.37
N TYR A 199 -13.23 8.95 14.03
CA TYR A 199 -13.90 7.82 13.36
C TYR A 199 -13.80 6.46 14.07
N GLY A 200 -13.60 6.42 15.38
CA GLY A 200 -13.53 5.20 16.19
C GLY A 200 -12.22 4.97 16.88
#